data_cb10a62b404bef2899b6ba0b40417685
#
_entry.id   cb10a62b404bef2899b6ba0b40417685
#
_cell.length_a   1.000
_cell.length_b   1.000
_cell.length_c   1.000
_cell.angle_alpha   90.00
_cell.angle_beta   90.00
_cell.angle_gamma   90.00
#
_symmetry.space_group_name_H-M   'P 1'
#
loop_
_entity.id
_entity.type
_entity.pdbx_description
1 polymer ?
#
loop_
_entity_poly.entity_id
_entity_poly.type
_entity_poly.pdbx_seq_one_letter_code
_entity_poly.pdbx_strand_id
1 'polypeptide(L)'
;MPENVKKESKTACIHMFSSKYPGGVRSISIEKQTEITNYLIERGYKVYQLSAPHQPRIEGAIYKEGSYYDACIRMLSTDFLVSCDSGMLFVSSGYDHPTLGLFSTAYNPLVTTTKNWQPINPNATYMESYWADNLDINLITNELDNLIRSTT
;
A
#
# COMPACT_ATOMS: atom_id res chain seq x y z
N MET A 1 -14.39 -13.97 -3.03
CA MET A 1 -14.53 -12.48 -3.06
C MET A 1 -15.85 -12.11 -2.40
N PRO A 2 -15.86 -11.15 -1.48
CA PRO A 2 -17.11 -10.70 -0.87
C PRO A 2 -18.11 -10.18 -1.91
N GLU A 3 -19.41 -10.44 -1.70
CA GLU A 3 -20.46 -10.11 -2.67
C GLU A 3 -20.62 -8.61 -2.96
N ASN A 4 -20.24 -7.77 -2.01
CA ASN A 4 -20.36 -6.31 -2.14
C ASN A 4 -19.13 -5.64 -2.74
N VAL A 5 -18.12 -6.40 -3.18
CA VAL A 5 -16.97 -5.87 -3.91
C VAL A 5 -17.37 -5.61 -5.36
N LYS A 6 -17.30 -4.35 -5.75
CA LYS A 6 -17.53 -3.92 -7.14
C LYS A 6 -16.24 -3.34 -7.68
N LYS A 7 -15.68 -3.96 -8.68
CA LYS A 7 -14.42 -3.51 -9.29
C LYS A 7 -14.59 -2.15 -9.97
N GLU A 8 -13.66 -1.26 -9.67
CA GLU A 8 -13.54 0.07 -10.29
C GLU A 8 -12.18 0.14 -10.98
N SER A 9 -12.20 0.22 -12.31
CA SER A 9 -10.97 0.24 -13.10
C SER A 9 -10.23 1.58 -12.97
N LYS A 10 -8.92 1.57 -13.22
CA LYS A 10 -8.05 2.74 -13.08
C LYS A 10 -8.08 3.32 -11.67
N THR A 11 -8.09 2.45 -10.68
CA THR A 11 -8.07 2.84 -9.28
C THR A 11 -6.98 2.10 -8.51
N ALA A 12 -6.40 2.77 -7.54
CA ALA A 12 -5.42 2.20 -6.63
C ALA A 12 -5.72 2.63 -5.20
N CYS A 13 -5.35 1.80 -4.23
CA CYS A 13 -5.36 2.18 -2.82
C CYS A 13 -3.94 2.36 -2.31
N ILE A 14 -3.75 3.34 -1.43
CA ILE A 14 -2.54 3.51 -0.64
C ILE A 14 -2.84 3.34 0.84
N HIS A 15 -1.97 2.62 1.54
CA HIS A 15 -2.03 2.40 2.98
C HIS A 15 -0.60 2.35 3.54
N MET A 16 0.02 3.53 3.71
CA MET A 16 1.45 3.64 3.99
C MET A 16 1.78 4.29 5.34
N PHE A 17 0.78 4.47 6.22
CA PHE A 17 0.99 4.81 7.62
C PHE A 17 0.78 3.58 8.49
N SER A 18 1.75 3.28 9.37
CA SER A 18 1.57 2.25 10.38
C SER A 18 0.69 2.76 11.52
N SER A 19 0.17 1.85 12.34
CA SER A 19 -0.63 2.21 13.52
C SER A 19 0.12 3.06 14.55
N LYS A 20 1.46 3.05 14.51
CA LYS A 20 2.33 3.82 15.41
C LYS A 20 2.70 5.21 14.90
N TYR A 21 2.09 5.66 13.80
CA TYR A 21 2.31 7.02 13.32
C TYR A 21 1.85 8.06 14.39
N PRO A 22 2.57 9.23 14.62
CA PRO A 22 3.77 9.67 13.91
C PRO A 22 5.03 9.04 14.48
N GLY A 23 5.68 8.30 14.14
CA GLY A 23 6.85 7.54 14.57
C GLY A 23 6.72 6.13 14.05
N GLY A 24 7.76 5.41 14.14
CA GLY A 24 7.79 4.03 13.68
C GLY A 24 8.42 3.88 12.31
N VAL A 25 9.22 2.85 12.24
CA VAL A 25 10.09 2.52 11.10
C VAL A 25 9.33 1.99 9.88
N ARG A 26 8.04 1.66 10.05
CA ARG A 26 7.20 1.07 9.00
C ARG A 26 6.46 2.09 8.15
N SER A 27 6.28 3.32 8.65
CA SER A 27 5.56 4.37 7.91
C SER A 27 6.43 4.99 6.83
N ILE A 28 5.79 5.30 5.72
CA ILE A 28 6.39 6.08 4.63
C ILE A 28 6.07 7.56 4.89
N SER A 29 7.00 8.46 4.61
CA SER A 29 6.81 9.90 4.79
C SER A 29 5.66 10.44 3.93
N ILE A 30 5.08 11.56 4.37
CA ILE A 30 4.02 12.26 3.61
C ILE A 30 4.55 12.66 2.23
N GLU A 31 5.79 13.14 2.15
CA GLU A 31 6.44 13.56 0.91
C GLU A 31 6.51 12.41 -0.08
N LYS A 32 6.99 11.26 0.35
CA LYS A 32 7.12 10.09 -0.51
C LYS A 32 5.76 9.51 -0.92
N GLN A 33 4.79 9.48 0.01
CA GLN A 33 3.42 9.08 -0.31
C GLN A 33 2.78 10.02 -1.33
N THR A 34 3.05 11.32 -1.24
CA THR A 34 2.57 12.33 -2.19
C THR A 34 3.20 12.09 -3.57
N GLU A 35 4.49 11.81 -3.64
CA GLU A 35 5.15 11.47 -4.90
C GLU A 35 4.56 10.22 -5.55
N ILE A 36 4.32 9.17 -4.78
CA ILE A 36 3.69 7.93 -5.27
C ILE A 36 2.27 8.23 -5.78
N THR A 37 1.50 9.01 -5.03
CA THR A 37 0.14 9.38 -5.41
C THR A 37 0.12 10.17 -6.72
N ASN A 38 0.98 11.18 -6.84
CA ASN A 38 1.07 11.98 -8.07
C ASN A 38 1.52 11.14 -9.26
N TYR A 39 2.46 10.23 -9.06
CA TYR A 39 2.92 9.30 -10.09
C TYR A 39 1.77 8.47 -10.65
N LEU A 40 0.88 8.00 -9.80
CA LEU A 40 -0.30 7.21 -10.20
C LEU A 40 -1.36 8.09 -10.87
N ILE A 41 -1.61 9.30 -10.35
CA ILE A 41 -2.56 10.25 -10.94
C ILE A 41 -2.13 10.65 -12.36
N GLU A 42 -0.87 10.90 -12.59
CA GLU A 42 -0.32 11.22 -13.93
C GLU A 42 -0.54 10.08 -14.94
N ARG A 43 -0.70 8.85 -14.45
CA ARG A 43 -1.01 7.67 -15.27
C ARG A 43 -2.51 7.37 -15.38
N GLY A 44 -3.34 8.29 -14.91
CA GLY A 44 -4.80 8.20 -15.03
C GLY A 44 -5.48 7.40 -13.93
N TYR A 45 -4.80 7.12 -12.80
CA TYR A 45 -5.38 6.43 -11.67
C TYR A 45 -6.06 7.39 -10.71
N LYS A 46 -7.22 6.99 -10.23
CA LYS A 46 -7.82 7.56 -9.02
C LYS A 46 -7.23 6.82 -7.83
N VAL A 47 -6.72 7.57 -6.85
CA VAL A 47 -6.03 6.99 -5.70
C VAL A 47 -6.86 7.20 -4.44
N TYR A 48 -7.19 6.09 -3.77
CA TYR A 48 -7.86 6.11 -2.47
C TYR A 48 -6.85 5.94 -1.34
N GLN A 49 -6.96 6.78 -0.33
CA GLN A 49 -6.17 6.64 0.89
C GLN A 49 -6.96 5.88 1.96
N LEU A 50 -6.40 4.77 2.41
CA LEU A 50 -6.91 4.00 3.54
C LEU A 50 -6.06 4.34 4.77
N SER A 51 -6.61 5.13 5.67
CA SER A 51 -5.90 5.63 6.86
C SER A 51 -6.85 5.81 8.01
N ALA A 52 -6.32 5.76 9.24
CA ALA A 52 -7.08 6.11 10.42
C ALA A 52 -7.37 7.63 10.46
N PRO A 53 -8.45 8.06 11.14
CA PRO A 53 -8.84 9.47 11.16
C PRO A 53 -7.75 10.43 11.67
N HIS A 54 -6.88 9.96 12.56
CA HIS A 54 -5.79 10.79 13.13
C HIS A 54 -4.55 10.90 12.23
N GLN A 55 -4.48 10.10 11.16
CA GLN A 55 -3.34 10.12 10.25
C GLN A 55 -3.51 11.23 9.21
N PRO A 56 -2.40 11.79 8.70
CA PRO A 56 -2.45 12.86 7.72
C PRO A 56 -3.17 12.45 6.43
N ARG A 57 -3.80 13.42 5.79
CA ARG A 57 -4.32 13.26 4.43
C ARG A 57 -3.21 13.48 3.42
N ILE A 58 -3.13 12.60 2.44
CA ILE A 58 -2.19 12.74 1.33
C ILE A 58 -2.85 13.54 0.23
N GLU A 59 -2.21 14.62 -0.19
CA GLU A 59 -2.72 15.50 -1.24
C GLU A 59 -2.89 14.69 -2.56
N GLY A 60 -4.03 14.87 -3.20
CA GLY A 60 -4.41 14.17 -4.42
C GLY A 60 -5.10 12.84 -4.18
N ALA A 61 -4.96 12.22 -3.02
CA ALA A 61 -5.67 11.00 -2.68
C ALA A 61 -7.07 11.29 -2.12
N ILE A 62 -7.98 10.37 -2.37
CA ILE A 62 -9.37 10.46 -1.88
C ILE A 62 -9.46 9.68 -0.58
N TYR A 63 -9.73 10.38 0.51
CA TYR A 63 -9.98 9.75 1.80
C TYR A 63 -11.48 9.55 2.01
N LYS A 64 -11.85 8.37 2.51
CA LYS A 64 -13.22 8.09 2.95
C LYS A 64 -13.20 7.46 4.32
N GLU A 65 -13.98 8.02 5.23
CA GLU A 65 -14.22 7.41 6.53
C GLU A 65 -15.05 6.13 6.39
N GLY A 66 -14.90 5.25 7.36
CA GLY A 66 -15.62 4.02 7.45
C GLY A 66 -14.97 3.06 8.42
N SER A 67 -15.56 1.89 8.56
CA SER A 67 -15.01 0.81 9.37
C SER A 67 -13.79 0.18 8.66
N TYR A 68 -13.06 -0.66 9.41
CA TYR A 68 -12.00 -1.47 8.80
C TYR A 68 -12.55 -2.37 7.69
N TYR A 69 -13.76 -2.89 7.85
CA TYR A 69 -14.44 -3.68 6.83
C TYR A 69 -14.67 -2.86 5.55
N ASP A 70 -15.15 -1.61 5.70
CA ASP A 70 -15.35 -0.71 4.54
C ASP A 70 -14.04 -0.45 3.80
N ALA A 71 -12.95 -0.27 4.55
CA ALA A 71 -11.61 -0.09 3.98
C ALA A 71 -11.15 -1.34 3.19
N CYS A 72 -11.41 -2.54 3.72
CA CYS A 72 -11.11 -3.80 3.02
C CYS A 72 -11.89 -3.92 1.72
N ILE A 73 -13.20 -3.62 1.74
CA ILE A 73 -14.04 -3.65 0.53
C ILE A 73 -13.54 -2.65 -0.51
N ARG A 74 -13.18 -1.45 -0.08
CA ARG A 74 -12.63 -0.44 -0.98
C ARG A 74 -11.32 -0.90 -1.61
N MET A 75 -10.41 -1.43 -0.80
CA MET A 75 -9.14 -1.96 -1.28
C MET A 75 -9.36 -3.04 -2.34
N LEU A 76 -10.22 -4.01 -2.05
CA LEU A 76 -10.53 -5.11 -2.99
C LEU A 76 -11.25 -4.63 -4.25
N SER A 77 -11.89 -3.46 -4.22
CA SER A 77 -12.56 -2.87 -5.37
C SER A 77 -11.61 -2.17 -6.35
N THR A 78 -10.39 -1.86 -5.93
CA THR A 78 -9.36 -1.22 -6.77
C THR A 78 -8.57 -2.22 -7.60
N ASP A 79 -7.76 -1.73 -8.54
CA ASP A 79 -6.88 -2.57 -9.34
C ASP A 79 -5.71 -3.11 -8.51
N PHE A 80 -5.17 -2.30 -7.59
CA PHE A 80 -4.06 -2.74 -6.74
C PHE A 80 -3.93 -1.88 -5.46
N LEU A 81 -3.12 -2.42 -4.54
CA LEU A 81 -2.76 -1.80 -3.26
C LEU A 81 -1.26 -1.47 -3.22
N VAL A 82 -0.91 -0.30 -2.68
CA VAL A 82 0.45 0.03 -2.23
C VAL A 82 0.40 0.19 -0.71
N SER A 83 1.13 -0.65 0.01
CA SER A 83 0.99 -0.73 1.47
C SER A 83 2.33 -0.89 2.17
N CYS A 84 2.45 -0.26 3.34
CA CYS A 84 3.46 -0.65 4.31
C CYS A 84 3.07 -1.97 5.00
N ASP A 85 3.95 -2.49 5.84
CA ASP A 85 3.67 -3.68 6.65
C ASP A 85 2.52 -3.39 7.63
N SER A 86 1.36 -3.98 7.36
CA SER A 86 0.10 -3.73 8.08
C SER A 86 -0.90 -4.86 7.88
N GLY A 87 -1.97 -4.85 8.68
CA GLY A 87 -3.07 -5.81 8.54
C GLY A 87 -3.72 -5.79 7.16
N MET A 88 -3.80 -4.63 6.51
CA MET A 88 -4.37 -4.50 5.15
C MET A 88 -3.61 -5.34 4.13
N LEU A 89 -2.30 -5.44 4.28
CA LEU A 89 -1.46 -6.26 3.42
C LEU A 89 -1.84 -7.75 3.50
N PHE A 90 -2.17 -8.24 4.70
CA PHE A 90 -2.60 -9.62 4.90
C PHE A 90 -4.00 -9.88 4.35
N VAL A 91 -4.92 -8.92 4.47
CA VAL A 91 -6.24 -9.00 3.84
C VAL A 91 -6.10 -9.08 2.32
N SER A 92 -5.29 -8.21 1.74
CA SER A 92 -4.97 -8.23 0.29
C SER A 92 -4.46 -9.60 -0.14
N SER A 93 -3.53 -10.17 0.64
CA SER A 93 -2.94 -11.47 0.38
C SER A 93 -3.97 -12.61 0.39
N GLY A 94 -4.93 -12.58 1.30
CA GLY A 94 -5.99 -13.60 1.39
C GLY A 94 -6.87 -13.67 0.15
N TYR A 95 -6.84 -12.66 -0.70
CA TYR A 95 -7.61 -12.60 -1.95
C TYR A 95 -6.72 -12.52 -3.20
N ASP A 96 -5.43 -12.78 -3.07
CA ASP A 96 -4.45 -12.66 -4.16
C ASP A 96 -4.54 -11.31 -4.90
N HIS A 97 -4.89 -10.25 -4.16
CA HIS A 97 -5.08 -8.92 -4.72
C HIS A 97 -3.72 -8.33 -5.12
N PRO A 98 -3.60 -7.74 -6.33
CA PRO A 98 -2.34 -7.14 -6.76
C PRO A 98 -1.81 -6.11 -5.77
N THR A 99 -0.55 -6.24 -5.36
CA THR A 99 -0.02 -5.45 -4.24
C THR A 99 1.46 -5.14 -4.40
N LEU A 100 1.85 -3.91 -4.06
CA LEU A 100 3.23 -3.53 -3.77
C LEU A 100 3.36 -3.29 -2.27
N GLY A 101 4.12 -4.14 -1.60
CA GLY A 101 4.41 -4.04 -0.16
C GLY A 101 5.77 -3.39 0.10
N LEU A 102 5.79 -2.39 0.98
CA LEU A 102 6.99 -1.63 1.35
C LEU A 102 7.33 -1.91 2.82
N PHE A 103 8.40 -2.66 3.05
CA PHE A 103 8.75 -3.19 4.37
C PHE A 103 9.96 -2.49 4.99
N SER A 104 10.00 -2.52 6.33
CA SER A 104 11.17 -2.16 7.13
C SER A 104 11.77 -3.40 7.79
N THR A 105 13.08 -3.60 7.66
CA THR A 105 13.80 -4.64 8.38
C THR A 105 14.15 -4.21 9.81
N ALA A 106 14.09 -2.93 10.12
CA ALA A 106 14.31 -2.40 11.47
C ALA A 106 13.16 -2.72 12.44
N TYR A 107 12.01 -3.13 11.93
CA TYR A 107 10.84 -3.49 12.75
C TYR A 107 11.12 -4.66 13.70
N ASN A 108 11.88 -5.65 13.25
CA ASN A 108 12.28 -6.76 14.09
C ASN A 108 13.80 -6.96 14.01
N PRO A 109 14.55 -6.57 15.05
CA PRO A 109 16.00 -6.65 15.04
C PRO A 109 16.56 -8.08 15.03
N LEU A 110 15.72 -9.09 15.25
CA LEU A 110 16.12 -10.51 15.23
C LEU A 110 16.11 -11.11 13.83
N VAL A 111 15.57 -10.40 12.84
CA VAL A 111 15.50 -10.85 11.44
C VAL A 111 16.12 -9.81 10.53
N THR A 112 16.86 -10.28 9.56
CA THR A 112 17.56 -9.44 8.57
C THR A 112 16.81 -9.30 7.25
N THR A 113 15.66 -9.98 7.13
CA THR A 113 14.81 -9.98 5.93
C THR A 113 13.35 -10.17 6.30
N THR A 114 12.47 -9.64 5.48
CA THR A 114 11.01 -9.77 5.63
C THR A 114 10.46 -11.11 5.13
N LYS A 115 11.27 -11.95 4.51
CA LYS A 115 10.84 -13.24 3.94
C LYS A 115 10.11 -14.14 4.92
N ASN A 116 10.40 -14.03 6.21
CA ASN A 116 9.81 -14.91 7.23
C ASN A 116 8.42 -14.48 7.67
N TRP A 117 7.97 -13.25 7.38
CA TRP A 117 6.65 -12.77 7.80
C TRP A 117 5.86 -12.05 6.70
N GLN A 118 6.44 -11.86 5.52
CA GLN A 118 5.66 -11.32 4.41
C GLN A 118 4.57 -12.33 4.02
N PRO A 119 3.36 -11.86 3.71
CA PRO A 119 2.28 -12.77 3.32
C PRO A 119 2.54 -13.42 1.97
N ILE A 120 2.02 -14.62 1.78
CA ILE A 120 2.08 -15.32 0.51
C ILE A 120 1.00 -14.74 -0.40
N ASN A 121 1.43 -14.09 -1.49
CA ASN A 121 0.52 -13.51 -2.49
C ASN A 121 1.23 -13.56 -3.85
N PRO A 122 0.76 -14.40 -4.81
CA PRO A 122 1.41 -14.55 -6.11
C PRO A 122 1.35 -13.28 -6.97
N ASN A 123 0.46 -12.34 -6.63
CA ASN A 123 0.29 -11.07 -7.35
C ASN A 123 0.93 -9.89 -6.60
N ALA A 124 1.77 -10.17 -5.62
CA ALA A 124 2.47 -9.14 -4.86
C ALA A 124 3.95 -9.08 -5.17
N THR A 125 4.50 -7.87 -5.12
CA THR A 125 5.93 -7.59 -5.05
C THR A 125 6.22 -6.94 -3.71
N TYR A 126 7.27 -7.38 -3.03
CA TYR A 126 7.69 -6.83 -1.75
C TYR A 126 9.07 -6.19 -1.88
N MET A 127 9.18 -4.96 -1.37
CA MET A 127 10.43 -4.21 -1.28
C MET A 127 10.77 -4.01 0.18
N GLU A 128 12.05 -4.03 0.52
CA GLU A 128 12.49 -3.82 1.89
C GLU A 128 13.70 -2.90 1.98
N SER A 129 13.77 -2.15 3.09
CA SER A 129 14.95 -1.42 3.49
C SER A 129 14.99 -1.34 5.01
N TYR A 130 16.10 -0.87 5.60
CA TYR A 130 16.22 -0.78 7.06
C TYR A 130 15.05 0.02 7.67
N TRP A 131 14.77 1.21 7.13
CA TRP A 131 13.53 1.95 7.37
C TRP A 131 12.73 1.97 6.08
N ALA A 132 11.43 1.72 6.14
CA ALA A 132 10.61 1.68 4.94
C ALA A 132 10.70 2.98 4.12
N ASP A 133 10.79 4.14 4.79
CA ASP A 133 10.94 5.44 4.15
C ASP A 133 12.28 5.64 3.41
N ASN A 134 13.27 4.80 3.66
CA ASN A 134 14.55 4.83 2.95
C ASN A 134 14.51 4.15 1.57
N LEU A 135 13.40 3.51 1.21
CA LEU A 135 13.23 2.94 -0.12
C LEU A 135 13.36 4.03 -1.19
N ASP A 136 14.16 3.77 -2.21
CA ASP A 136 14.38 4.70 -3.32
C ASP A 136 13.09 4.87 -4.12
N ILE A 137 12.66 6.12 -4.30
CA ILE A 137 11.44 6.44 -5.05
C ILE A 137 11.49 5.94 -6.49
N ASN A 138 12.65 5.94 -7.12
CA ASN A 138 12.80 5.45 -8.49
C ASN A 138 12.59 3.95 -8.59
N LEU A 139 13.04 3.19 -7.58
CA LEU A 139 12.78 1.75 -7.50
C LEU A 139 11.30 1.48 -7.24
N ILE A 140 10.65 2.27 -6.39
CA ILE A 140 9.21 2.17 -6.14
C ILE A 140 8.43 2.43 -7.42
N THR A 141 8.73 3.50 -8.15
CA THR A 141 8.00 3.83 -9.40
C THR A 141 8.22 2.80 -10.49
N ASN A 142 9.41 2.18 -10.57
CA ASN A 142 9.64 1.07 -11.48
C ASN A 142 8.73 -0.14 -11.16
N GLU A 143 8.57 -0.46 -9.88
CA GLU A 143 7.67 -1.55 -9.46
C GLU A 143 6.20 -1.17 -9.65
N LEU A 144 5.84 0.09 -9.50
CA LEU A 144 4.49 0.57 -9.85
C LEU A 144 4.21 0.39 -11.36
N ASP A 145 5.16 0.67 -12.23
CA ASP A 145 5.01 0.44 -13.67
C ASP A 145 4.80 -1.05 -13.97
N ASN A 146 5.53 -1.93 -13.29
CA ASN A 146 5.33 -3.38 -13.42
C ASN A 146 3.93 -3.80 -12.97
N LEU A 147 3.47 -3.26 -11.85
CA LEU A 147 2.15 -3.54 -11.29
C LEU A 147 1.03 -3.04 -12.22
N ILE A 148 1.18 -1.83 -12.76
CA ILE A 148 0.25 -1.27 -13.74
C ILE A 148 0.16 -2.16 -14.98
N ARG A 149 1.29 -2.60 -15.53
CA ARG A 149 1.30 -3.51 -16.69
C ARG A 149 0.62 -4.84 -16.40
N SER A 150 0.81 -5.39 -15.20
CA SER A 150 0.22 -6.69 -14.84
C SER A 150 -1.29 -6.64 -14.58
N THR A 151 -1.84 -5.44 -14.34
CA THR A 151 -3.26 -5.24 -14.00
C THR A 151 -4.07 -4.62 -15.14
N THR A 152 -3.46 -4.33 -16.28
CA THR A 152 -4.14 -3.77 -17.48
C THR A 152 -4.32 -4.78 -18.63
#